data_735645ef1ed5bc5ab814999e712838d5
#
_entry.id   735645ef1ed5bc5ab814999e712838d5
#
_cell.length_a   1.000
_cell.length_b   1.000
_cell.length_c   1.000
_cell.angle_alpha   90.00
_cell.angle_beta   90.00
_cell.angle_gamma   90.00
#
_symmetry.space_group_name_H-M   'P 1'
#
loop_
_entity.id
_entity.type
_entity.pdbx_description
1 polymer ?
#
loop_
_entity_poly.entity_id
_entity_poly.type
_entity_poly.pdbx_seq_one_letter_code
_entity_poly.pdbx_strand_id
1 'polypeptide(L)'
;MNYIVISPYYPQNFQQFTIELANQGINVLGIGQEPYDQLDQPLKNALTEYFRVENLENLDEVKRAVAFLFYKHGPIDRIESHNEYWLEQDAQLREQFNVFGAKPKDLKKTKFKSEMKKLFKKAGVPVVPGQVVKTLSGVDLAVNKLGLPLIAK
;
A
#
# COMPACT_ATOMS: atom_id res chain seq x y z
N MET A 1 2.52 20.50 3.59
CA MET A 1 1.79 19.24 3.32
C MET A 1 2.32 18.18 4.26
N ASN A 2 1.44 17.52 5.02
CA ASN A 2 1.79 16.43 5.93
C ASN A 2 1.60 15.09 5.23
N TYR A 3 2.66 14.32 5.10
CA TYR A 3 2.70 13.06 4.38
C TYR A 3 3.14 11.93 5.33
N ILE A 4 2.26 10.97 5.58
CA ILE A 4 2.61 9.79 6.37
C ILE A 4 3.14 8.71 5.44
N VAL A 5 4.33 8.18 5.76
CA VAL A 5 4.91 6.99 5.12
C VAL A 5 4.82 5.83 6.10
N ILE A 6 4.09 4.76 5.70
CA ILE A 6 4.03 3.50 6.43
C ILE A 6 5.20 2.62 6.02
N SER A 7 5.93 2.05 6.99
CA SER A 7 7.12 1.23 6.75
C SER A 7 8.22 1.96 5.93
N PRO A 8 8.69 3.14 6.36
CA PRO A 8 9.67 3.92 5.60
C PRO A 8 11.04 3.22 5.46
N TYR A 9 11.34 2.24 6.32
CA TYR A 9 12.60 1.50 6.33
C TYR A 9 12.65 0.40 5.27
N TYR A 10 11.54 -0.29 5.03
CA TYR A 10 11.49 -1.46 4.16
C TYR A 10 10.40 -1.36 3.09
N PRO A 11 10.66 -1.76 1.83
CA PRO A 11 11.95 -2.21 1.26
C PRO A 11 12.99 -1.07 1.18
N GLN A 12 14.28 -1.41 1.36
CA GLN A 12 15.34 -0.39 1.41
C GLN A 12 15.41 0.51 0.17
N ASN A 13 15.19 -0.04 -1.01
CA ASN A 13 15.18 0.74 -2.25
C ASN A 13 14.02 1.75 -2.31
N PHE A 14 13.00 1.64 -1.46
CA PHE A 14 11.87 2.57 -1.39
C PHE A 14 12.11 3.75 -0.43
N GLN A 15 13.16 3.69 0.39
CA GLN A 15 13.58 4.81 1.23
C GLN A 15 13.83 6.10 0.43
N GLN A 16 14.25 5.95 -0.84
CA GLN A 16 14.47 7.09 -1.73
C GLN A 16 13.21 7.92 -1.97
N PHE A 17 12.01 7.31 -1.95
CA PHE A 17 10.75 8.07 -2.02
C PHE A 17 10.59 8.99 -0.83
N THR A 18 10.87 8.49 0.38
CA THR A 18 10.80 9.27 1.62
C THR A 18 11.81 10.43 1.61
N ILE A 19 13.04 10.15 1.20
CA ILE A 19 14.12 11.14 1.11
C ILE A 19 13.76 12.22 0.10
N GLU A 20 13.26 11.83 -1.08
CA GLU A 20 12.92 12.79 -2.13
C GLU A 20 11.71 13.65 -1.76
N LEU A 21 10.70 13.09 -1.08
CA LEU A 21 9.60 13.87 -0.54
C LEU A 21 10.09 14.98 0.40
N ALA A 22 11.04 14.67 1.30
CA ALA A 22 11.64 15.66 2.19
C ALA A 22 12.44 16.72 1.41
N ASN A 23 13.20 16.33 0.38
CA ASN A 23 13.94 17.24 -0.49
C ASN A 23 13.00 18.24 -1.21
N GLN A 24 11.77 17.82 -1.50
CA GLN A 24 10.72 18.69 -2.06
C GLN A 24 10.01 19.58 -1.02
N GLY A 25 10.51 19.62 0.22
CA GLY A 25 9.95 20.45 1.29
C GLY A 25 8.65 19.90 1.89
N ILE A 26 8.37 18.61 1.72
CA ILE A 26 7.20 17.96 2.30
C ILE A 26 7.51 17.59 3.76
N ASN A 27 6.56 17.80 4.66
CA ASN A 27 6.65 17.35 6.05
C ASN A 27 6.37 15.83 6.11
N VAL A 28 7.44 15.03 6.15
CA VAL A 28 7.36 13.58 6.11
C VAL A 28 7.33 12.97 7.50
N LEU A 29 6.29 12.22 7.79
CA LEU A 29 6.00 11.58 9.07
C LEU A 29 6.06 10.06 8.90
N GLY A 30 6.98 9.38 9.55
CA GLY A 30 7.16 7.94 9.44
C GLY A 30 6.38 7.15 10.50
N ILE A 31 5.77 6.04 10.10
CA ILE A 31 5.27 5.02 11.03
C ILE A 31 5.91 3.68 10.66
N GLY A 32 6.63 3.07 11.59
CA GLY A 32 7.33 1.81 11.36
C GLY A 32 7.49 1.01 12.65
N GLN A 33 8.00 -0.21 12.56
CA GLN A 33 8.26 -1.05 13.73
C GLN A 33 9.75 -1.15 14.09
N GLU A 34 10.63 -0.72 13.19
CA GLU A 34 12.06 -0.70 13.44
C GLU A 34 12.40 0.33 14.53
N PRO A 35 13.32 0.01 15.46
CA PRO A 35 13.86 1.02 16.37
C PRO A 35 14.48 2.19 15.62
N TYR A 36 14.25 3.41 16.09
CA TYR A 36 14.72 4.63 15.42
C TYR A 36 16.24 4.66 15.21
N ASP A 37 16.99 4.12 16.15
CA ASP A 37 18.47 4.04 16.08
C ASP A 37 18.97 3.11 14.96
N GLN A 38 18.14 2.15 14.51
CA GLN A 38 18.46 1.24 13.41
C GLN A 38 18.13 1.82 12.03
N LEU A 39 17.44 2.94 11.94
CA LEU A 39 17.18 3.61 10.67
C LEU A 39 18.49 4.19 10.10
N ASP A 40 18.63 4.13 8.78
CA ASP A 40 19.75 4.75 8.08
C ASP A 40 19.76 6.28 8.26
N GLN A 41 20.95 6.89 8.35
CA GLN A 41 21.07 8.32 8.59
C GLN A 41 20.35 9.20 7.56
N PRO A 42 20.39 8.89 6.23
CA PRO A 42 19.63 9.64 5.25
C PRO A 42 18.12 9.60 5.49
N LEU A 43 17.59 8.44 5.91
CA LEU A 43 16.17 8.29 6.23
C LEU A 43 15.81 9.08 7.49
N LYS A 44 16.65 9.03 8.55
CA LYS A 44 16.46 9.84 9.76
C LYS A 44 16.38 11.33 9.45
N ASN A 45 17.27 11.80 8.58
CA ASN A 45 17.32 13.22 8.18
C ASN A 45 16.09 13.65 7.35
N ALA A 46 15.47 12.72 6.64
CA ALA A 46 14.28 12.98 5.82
C ALA A 46 12.98 12.99 6.63
N LEU A 47 12.95 12.31 7.77
CA LEU A 47 11.76 12.22 8.61
C LEU A 47 11.68 13.40 9.58
N THR A 48 10.60 14.17 9.54
CA THR A 48 10.30 15.20 10.54
C THR A 48 9.97 14.56 11.89
N GLU A 49 9.28 13.42 11.85
CA GLU A 49 8.97 12.61 13.02
C GLU A 49 8.84 11.14 12.64
N TYR A 50 9.20 10.27 13.57
CA TYR A 50 9.03 8.83 13.42
C TYR A 50 8.27 8.27 14.62
N PHE A 51 7.14 7.64 14.37
CA PHE A 51 6.36 6.94 15.38
C PHE A 51 6.58 5.44 15.26
N ARG A 52 7.20 4.84 16.27
CA ARG A 52 7.38 3.40 16.32
C ARG A 52 6.11 2.71 16.84
N VAL A 53 5.64 1.70 16.13
CA VAL A 53 4.63 0.73 16.58
C VAL A 53 5.29 -0.62 16.84
N GLU A 54 4.69 -1.47 17.66
CA GLU A 54 5.23 -2.80 17.90
C GLU A 54 4.91 -3.75 16.74
N ASN A 55 3.74 -3.58 16.10
CA ASN A 55 3.34 -4.40 14.97
C ASN A 55 2.57 -3.58 13.94
N LEU A 56 3.16 -3.40 12.75
CA LEU A 56 2.49 -2.72 11.62
C LEU A 56 1.26 -3.45 11.09
N GLU A 57 1.13 -4.76 11.32
CA GLU A 57 -0.08 -5.52 10.96
C GLU A 57 -1.24 -5.26 11.92
N ASN A 58 -0.95 -4.71 13.10
CA ASN A 58 -1.98 -4.29 14.04
C ASN A 58 -2.54 -2.92 13.63
N LEU A 59 -3.60 -2.95 12.86
CA LEU A 59 -4.25 -1.74 12.34
C LEU A 59 -4.60 -0.73 13.44
N ASP A 60 -4.98 -1.19 14.65
CA ASP A 60 -5.35 -0.28 15.74
C ASP A 60 -4.14 0.43 16.35
N GLU A 61 -2.96 -0.18 16.34
CA GLU A 61 -1.72 0.52 16.70
C GLU A 61 -1.38 1.60 15.68
N VAL A 62 -1.46 1.26 14.39
CA VAL A 62 -1.18 2.21 13.31
C VAL A 62 -2.18 3.36 13.31
N LYS A 63 -3.46 3.11 13.58
CA LYS A 63 -4.47 4.18 13.76
C LYS A 63 -4.12 5.14 14.90
N ARG A 64 -3.68 4.62 16.05
CA ARG A 64 -3.23 5.45 17.16
C ARG A 64 -2.03 6.31 16.79
N ALA A 65 -1.08 5.74 16.05
CA ALA A 65 0.07 6.49 15.52
C ALA A 65 -0.37 7.61 14.57
N VAL A 66 -1.27 7.32 13.61
CA VAL A 66 -1.84 8.33 12.71
C VAL A 66 -2.58 9.43 13.48
N ALA A 67 -3.40 9.05 14.48
CA ALA A 67 -4.13 10.01 15.31
C ALA A 67 -3.18 10.92 16.10
N PHE A 68 -2.09 10.38 16.66
CA PHE A 68 -1.06 11.13 17.34
C PHE A 68 -0.37 12.14 16.41
N LEU A 69 0.04 11.68 15.22
CA LEU A 69 0.69 12.54 14.23
C LEU A 69 -0.26 13.63 13.71
N PHE A 70 -1.54 13.28 13.52
CA PHE A 70 -2.58 14.26 13.19
C PHE A 70 -2.74 15.33 14.27
N TYR A 71 -2.80 14.92 15.54
CA TYR A 71 -2.91 15.85 16.68
C TYR A 71 -1.72 16.80 16.73
N LYS A 72 -0.50 16.30 16.52
CA LYS A 72 0.73 17.06 16.66
C LYS A 72 1.05 17.97 15.47
N HIS A 73 0.80 17.49 14.26
CA HIS A 73 1.19 18.17 13.02
C HIS A 73 0.01 18.77 12.22
N GLY A 74 -1.22 18.56 12.70
CA GLY A 74 -2.42 18.98 11.98
C GLY A 74 -2.89 17.98 10.90
N PRO A 75 -3.78 18.42 10.00
CA PRO A 75 -4.37 17.54 8.99
C PRO A 75 -3.34 16.80 8.16
N ILE A 76 -3.61 15.52 7.91
CA ILE A 76 -2.77 14.66 7.07
C ILE A 76 -3.27 14.70 5.63
N ASP A 77 -2.39 15.06 4.71
CA ASP A 77 -2.72 15.19 3.29
C ASP A 77 -2.60 13.88 2.53
N ARG A 78 -1.64 13.02 2.92
CA ARG A 78 -1.36 11.72 2.29
C ARG A 78 -0.97 10.65 3.31
N ILE A 79 -1.35 9.41 3.03
CA ILE A 79 -0.89 8.20 3.73
C ILE A 79 -0.54 7.16 2.68
N GLU A 80 0.71 6.76 2.58
CA GLU A 80 1.22 5.82 1.58
C GLU A 80 2.31 4.94 2.19
N SER A 81 2.35 3.68 1.75
CA SER A 81 3.46 2.75 2.07
C SER A 81 4.42 2.56 0.91
N HIS A 82 4.02 2.95 -0.31
CA HIS A 82 4.71 2.65 -1.56
C HIS A 82 4.91 1.13 -1.79
N ASN A 83 4.17 0.28 -1.07
CA ASN A 83 4.31 -1.16 -1.06
C ASN A 83 2.95 -1.85 -1.24
N GLU A 84 2.88 -2.82 -2.19
CA GLU A 84 1.63 -3.56 -2.46
C GLU A 84 1.10 -4.31 -1.23
N TYR A 85 1.98 -4.73 -0.33
CA TYR A 85 1.61 -5.45 0.90
C TYR A 85 0.66 -4.63 1.79
N TRP A 86 0.92 -3.33 1.95
CA TRP A 86 0.18 -2.44 2.85
C TRP A 86 -1.00 -1.71 2.21
N LEU A 87 -1.27 -1.91 0.91
CA LEU A 87 -2.31 -1.15 0.18
C LEU A 87 -3.69 -1.17 0.85
N GLU A 88 -4.10 -2.31 1.43
CA GLU A 88 -5.41 -2.41 2.11
C GLU A 88 -5.43 -1.61 3.40
N GLN A 89 -4.36 -1.65 4.17
CA GLN A 89 -4.21 -0.86 5.38
C GLN A 89 -4.16 0.63 5.07
N ASP A 90 -3.35 1.04 4.08
CA ASP A 90 -3.29 2.43 3.61
C ASP A 90 -4.67 2.95 3.24
N ALA A 91 -5.45 2.16 2.50
CA ALA A 91 -6.79 2.53 2.09
C ALA A 91 -7.77 2.65 3.28
N GLN A 92 -7.67 1.76 4.27
CA GLN A 92 -8.47 1.83 5.49
C GLN A 92 -8.13 3.07 6.32
N LEU A 93 -6.83 3.38 6.46
CA LEU A 93 -6.38 4.59 7.16
C LEU A 93 -6.87 5.85 6.45
N ARG A 94 -6.73 5.92 5.11
CA ARG A 94 -7.26 7.05 4.33
C ARG A 94 -8.78 7.21 4.46
N GLU A 95 -9.53 6.12 4.57
CA GLU A 95 -10.98 6.19 4.78
C GLU A 95 -11.31 6.72 6.16
N GLN A 96 -10.67 6.22 7.21
CA GLN A 96 -10.94 6.59 8.59
C GLN A 96 -10.53 8.03 8.94
N PHE A 97 -9.42 8.49 8.38
CA PHE A 97 -8.91 9.84 8.63
C PHE A 97 -9.30 10.84 7.55
N ASN A 98 -10.19 10.45 6.62
CA ASN A 98 -10.64 11.26 5.49
C ASN A 98 -9.49 11.83 4.65
N VAL A 99 -8.41 11.08 4.50
CA VAL A 99 -7.24 11.46 3.69
C VAL A 99 -7.50 11.14 2.21
N PHE A 100 -7.05 11.98 1.32
CA PHE A 100 -7.18 11.78 -0.12
C PHE A 100 -6.42 10.52 -0.59
N GLY A 101 -7.01 9.80 -1.54
CA GLY A 101 -6.43 8.61 -2.18
C GLY A 101 -7.44 7.46 -2.29
N ALA A 102 -6.97 6.34 -2.84
CA ALA A 102 -7.80 5.15 -3.03
C ALA A 102 -8.32 4.61 -1.69
N LYS A 103 -9.62 4.33 -1.63
CA LYS A 103 -10.32 3.78 -0.47
C LYS A 103 -10.49 2.26 -0.64
N PRO A 104 -10.90 1.51 0.41
CA PRO A 104 -11.06 0.05 0.31
C PRO A 104 -11.95 -0.41 -0.85
N LYS A 105 -13.02 0.35 -1.16
CA LYS A 105 -13.91 0.07 -2.30
C LYS A 105 -13.23 0.15 -3.66
N ASP A 106 -12.18 0.96 -3.77
CA ASP A 106 -11.46 1.18 -5.03
C ASP A 106 -10.42 0.09 -5.28
N LEU A 107 -9.85 -0.47 -4.19
CA LEU A 107 -8.78 -1.46 -4.27
C LEU A 107 -9.18 -2.78 -4.96
N LYS A 108 -10.44 -3.22 -4.81
CA LYS A 108 -10.90 -4.45 -5.47
C LYS A 108 -10.64 -4.43 -6.97
N LYS A 109 -10.78 -3.25 -7.59
CA LYS A 109 -10.63 -3.06 -9.03
C LYS A 109 -9.17 -3.01 -9.49
N THR A 110 -8.24 -2.64 -8.61
CA THR A 110 -6.83 -2.42 -8.96
C THR A 110 -5.91 -3.50 -8.40
N LYS A 111 -6.24 -4.11 -7.25
CA LYS A 111 -5.44 -5.15 -6.61
C LYS A 111 -5.69 -6.54 -7.20
N PHE A 112 -6.95 -6.92 -7.44
CA PHE A 112 -7.28 -8.24 -7.94
C PHE A 112 -7.22 -8.30 -9.47
N LYS A 113 -6.24 -9.04 -10.00
CA LYS A 113 -6.04 -9.18 -11.46
C LYS A 113 -7.28 -9.66 -12.21
N SER A 114 -8.11 -10.51 -11.60
CA SER A 114 -9.39 -10.95 -12.17
C SER A 114 -10.39 -9.81 -12.34
N GLU A 115 -10.48 -8.91 -11.35
CA GLU A 115 -11.36 -7.74 -11.42
C GLU A 115 -10.81 -6.68 -12.38
N MET A 116 -9.50 -6.47 -12.34
CA MET A 116 -8.81 -5.59 -13.29
C MET A 116 -9.06 -6.02 -14.75
N LYS A 117 -8.97 -7.33 -15.04
CA LYS A 117 -9.28 -7.87 -16.39
C LYS A 117 -10.73 -7.60 -16.83
N LYS A 118 -11.70 -7.63 -15.90
CA LYS A 118 -13.10 -7.27 -16.21
C LYS A 118 -13.23 -5.81 -16.63
N LEU A 119 -12.53 -4.91 -15.94
CA LEU A 119 -12.53 -3.48 -16.26
C LEU A 119 -11.86 -3.22 -17.62
N PHE A 120 -10.71 -3.84 -17.89
CA PHE A 120 -10.02 -3.72 -19.17
C PHE A 120 -10.90 -4.19 -20.34
N LYS A 121 -11.56 -5.34 -20.18
CA LYS A 121 -12.53 -5.82 -21.18
C LYS A 121 -13.68 -4.83 -21.40
N LYS A 122 -14.22 -4.26 -20.31
CA LYS A 122 -15.29 -3.24 -20.40
C LYS A 122 -14.83 -1.97 -21.11
N ALA A 123 -13.55 -1.62 -20.97
CA ALA A 123 -12.93 -0.49 -21.63
C ALA A 123 -12.45 -0.79 -23.07
N GLY A 124 -12.71 -1.98 -23.62
CA GLY A 124 -12.25 -2.37 -24.95
C GLY A 124 -10.76 -2.71 -25.03
N VAL A 125 -10.06 -2.81 -23.90
CA VAL A 125 -8.63 -3.16 -23.87
C VAL A 125 -8.47 -4.68 -24.00
N PRO A 126 -7.66 -5.18 -24.94
CA PRO A 126 -7.38 -6.61 -25.07
C PRO A 126 -6.72 -7.16 -23.79
N VAL A 127 -7.20 -8.31 -23.33
CA VAL A 127 -6.61 -8.99 -22.17
C VAL A 127 -6.42 -10.47 -22.48
N VAL A 128 -5.33 -11.03 -21.98
CA VAL A 128 -5.09 -12.49 -22.07
C VAL A 128 -6.24 -13.23 -21.38
N PRO A 129 -6.82 -14.26 -22.02
CA PRO A 129 -7.85 -15.11 -21.41
C PRO A 129 -7.37 -15.67 -20.06
N GLY A 130 -8.30 -15.87 -19.15
CA GLY A 130 -7.98 -16.42 -17.83
C GLY A 130 -9.24 -16.75 -17.05
N GLN A 131 -9.11 -17.64 -16.08
CA GLN A 131 -10.20 -18.10 -15.23
C GLN A 131 -9.72 -18.20 -13.78
N VAL A 132 -10.54 -17.73 -12.84
CA VAL A 132 -10.32 -17.96 -11.42
C VAL A 132 -10.74 -19.38 -11.09
N VAL A 133 -9.84 -20.13 -10.48
CA VAL A 133 -10.06 -21.53 -10.09
C VAL A 133 -9.96 -21.64 -8.59
N LYS A 134 -10.91 -22.36 -7.96
CA LYS A 134 -10.96 -22.54 -6.50
C LYS A 134 -10.87 -24.01 -6.07
N THR A 135 -10.95 -24.93 -7.02
CA THR A 135 -10.95 -26.38 -6.74
C THR A 135 -10.11 -27.12 -7.80
N LEU A 136 -9.63 -28.31 -7.47
CA LEU A 136 -8.88 -29.14 -8.44
C LEU A 136 -9.69 -29.45 -9.69
N SER A 137 -10.96 -29.81 -9.56
CA SER A 137 -11.85 -30.04 -10.72
C SER A 137 -12.03 -28.80 -11.60
N GLY A 138 -11.90 -27.61 -11.00
CA GLY A 138 -11.90 -26.33 -11.74
C GLY A 138 -10.64 -26.14 -12.60
N VAL A 139 -9.53 -26.81 -12.27
CA VAL A 139 -8.30 -26.77 -13.09
C VAL A 139 -8.54 -27.45 -14.42
N ASP A 140 -9.12 -28.65 -14.41
CA ASP A 140 -9.42 -29.42 -15.66
C ASP A 140 -10.36 -28.64 -16.58
N LEU A 141 -11.38 -28.00 -16.00
CA LEU A 141 -12.28 -27.12 -16.74
C LEU A 141 -11.56 -25.91 -17.35
N ALA A 142 -10.62 -25.33 -16.60
CA ALA A 142 -9.81 -24.21 -17.09
C ALA A 142 -8.87 -24.63 -18.22
N VAL A 143 -8.21 -25.79 -18.10
CA VAL A 143 -7.36 -26.39 -19.16
C VAL A 143 -8.17 -26.64 -20.43
N ASN A 144 -9.33 -27.28 -20.30
CA ASN A 144 -10.18 -27.56 -21.43
C ASN A 144 -10.69 -26.30 -22.15
N LYS A 145 -10.94 -25.23 -21.39
CA LYS A 145 -11.47 -23.96 -21.92
C LYS A 145 -10.40 -23.09 -22.54
N LEU A 146 -9.21 -23.02 -21.93
CA LEU A 146 -8.16 -22.06 -22.28
C LEU A 146 -7.05 -22.67 -23.14
N GLY A 147 -6.89 -23.97 -23.11
CA GLY A 147 -5.79 -24.70 -23.78
C GLY A 147 -4.47 -24.60 -22.98
N LEU A 148 -3.46 -25.32 -23.46
CA LEU A 148 -2.10 -25.26 -22.90
C LEU A 148 -1.16 -24.53 -23.87
N PRO A 149 -0.07 -23.88 -23.37
CA PRO A 149 0.37 -23.79 -21.97
C PRO A 149 -0.40 -22.77 -21.15
N LEU A 150 -0.53 -23.01 -19.82
CA LEU A 150 -1.17 -22.12 -18.86
C LEU A 150 -0.19 -21.69 -17.79
N ILE A 151 -0.40 -20.48 -17.25
CA ILE A 151 0.32 -19.94 -16.09
C ILE A 151 -0.66 -19.83 -14.92
N ALA A 152 -0.35 -20.51 -13.81
CA ALA A 152 -1.04 -20.34 -12.54
C ALA A 152 -0.38 -19.21 -11.71
N LYS A 153 -1.20 -18.42 -11.04
CA LYS A 153 -0.75 -17.33 -10.15
C LYS A 153 -1.58 -17.33 -8.88
#